data_3af2ff165a3617e9aee43e343277d1f7
#
_entry.id   3af2ff165a3617e9aee43e343277d1f7
#
_cell.length_a   1.000
_cell.length_b   1.000
_cell.length_c   1.000
_cell.angle_alpha   90.00
_cell.angle_beta   90.00
_cell.angle_gamma   90.00
#
_symmetry.space_group_name_H-M   'P 1'
#
loop_
_entity.id
_entity.type
_entity.pdbx_description
1 polymer ?
#
loop_
_entity_poly.entity_id
_entity_poly.type
_entity_poly.pdbx_seq_one_letter_code
_entity_poly.pdbx_strand_id
1 'polypeptide(L)'
;MTIVQFPVPSIVKTVTVRVAPAQAFALFAGDFARWWPLSQTHTGPDPVDCAIEPRLGGRVFERAADGRETAWGTVLAYDPPHRLVFSWVVELPAGLEQLIEIRFTPEDRGTTVELTHSGWEQLGDAAASLRERYDRGWGTVFEHHFADYANSAAT
;
A
#
# COMPACT_ATOMS: atom_id res chain seq x y z
N MET A 1 10.79 -10.92 -36.16
CA MET A 1 9.43 -10.71 -35.68
C MET A 1 9.46 -9.76 -34.50
N THR A 2 8.67 -8.69 -34.59
CA THR A 2 8.63 -7.71 -33.52
C THR A 2 7.57 -8.14 -32.49
N ILE A 3 8.00 -8.32 -31.25
CA ILE A 3 7.05 -8.60 -30.16
C ILE A 3 6.56 -7.26 -29.63
N VAL A 4 5.28 -7.02 -29.78
CA VAL A 4 4.66 -5.82 -29.21
C VAL A 4 4.25 -6.14 -27.78
N GLN A 5 4.94 -5.52 -26.83
CA GLN A 5 4.55 -5.62 -25.42
C GLN A 5 3.67 -4.44 -25.10
N PHE A 6 2.43 -4.72 -24.72
CA PHE A 6 1.54 -3.68 -24.22
C PHE A 6 1.85 -3.42 -22.75
N PRO A 7 1.98 -2.15 -22.36
CA PRO A 7 2.18 -1.85 -20.96
C PRO A 7 0.97 -2.32 -20.13
N VAL A 8 1.25 -2.92 -18.99
CA VAL A 8 0.19 -3.30 -18.04
C VAL A 8 -0.04 -2.09 -17.15
N PRO A 9 -1.25 -1.51 -17.17
CA PRO A 9 -1.49 -0.28 -16.44
C PRO A 9 -1.37 -0.48 -14.93
N SER A 10 -0.94 0.58 -14.24
CA SER A 10 -0.92 0.61 -12.78
C SER A 10 -2.34 0.49 -12.23
N ILE A 11 -2.44 -0.02 -11.00
CA ILE A 11 -3.69 0.07 -10.24
C ILE A 11 -3.71 1.46 -9.62
N VAL A 12 -4.81 2.20 -9.79
CA VAL A 12 -5.00 3.51 -9.19
C VAL A 12 -6.31 3.50 -8.41
N LYS A 13 -6.24 3.79 -7.12
CA LYS A 13 -7.40 3.89 -6.24
C LYS A 13 -7.38 5.26 -5.56
N THR A 14 -8.53 5.90 -5.49
CA THR A 14 -8.66 7.23 -4.91
C THR A 14 -9.80 7.24 -3.90
N VAL A 15 -9.54 7.76 -2.71
CA VAL A 15 -10.56 7.98 -1.69
C VAL A 15 -10.47 9.42 -1.20
N THR A 16 -11.61 9.97 -0.76
CA THR A 16 -11.64 11.26 -0.10
C THR A 16 -11.99 11.04 1.35
N VAL A 17 -11.14 11.51 2.26
CA VAL A 17 -11.34 11.36 3.70
C VAL A 17 -11.53 12.73 4.35
N ARG A 18 -12.29 12.76 5.45
CA ARG A 18 -12.73 14.01 6.10
C ARG A 18 -11.76 14.49 7.18
N VAL A 19 -10.47 14.29 6.96
CA VAL A 19 -9.42 14.77 7.85
C VAL A 19 -8.37 15.52 7.04
N ALA A 20 -7.62 16.40 7.69
CA ALA A 20 -6.57 17.18 7.02
C ALA A 20 -5.44 16.26 6.54
N PRO A 21 -4.64 16.71 5.52
CA PRO A 21 -3.55 15.88 4.98
C PRO A 21 -2.57 15.35 6.02
N ALA A 22 -2.16 16.16 6.99
CA ALA A 22 -1.24 15.72 8.03
C ALA A 22 -1.84 14.58 8.86
N GLN A 23 -3.12 14.67 9.18
CA GLN A 23 -3.80 13.62 9.92
C GLN A 23 -4.00 12.38 9.04
N ALA A 24 -4.39 12.54 7.78
CA ALA A 24 -4.56 11.43 6.85
C ALA A 24 -3.26 10.64 6.70
N PHE A 25 -2.14 11.34 6.55
CA PHE A 25 -0.83 10.72 6.46
C PHE A 25 -0.49 9.94 7.74
N ALA A 26 -0.71 10.54 8.90
CA ALA A 26 -0.44 9.90 10.18
C ALA A 26 -1.32 8.65 10.40
N LEU A 27 -2.58 8.71 9.99
CA LEU A 27 -3.50 7.58 10.09
C LEU A 27 -3.08 6.45 9.14
N PHE A 28 -2.65 6.79 7.93
CA PHE A 28 -2.19 5.78 6.97
C PHE A 28 -0.92 5.09 7.45
N ALA A 29 0.13 5.86 7.71
CA ALA A 29 1.46 5.34 8.00
C ALA A 29 1.65 4.97 9.47
N GLY A 30 1.27 5.86 10.39
CA GLY A 30 1.48 5.66 11.81
C GLY A 30 0.54 4.64 12.43
N ASP A 31 -0.69 4.58 11.94
CA ASP A 31 -1.72 3.67 12.44
C ASP A 31 -1.92 2.47 11.51
N PHE A 32 -0.91 2.11 10.73
CA PHE A 32 -1.01 1.10 9.68
C PHE A 32 -1.65 -0.20 10.18
N ALA A 33 -1.23 -0.71 11.34
CA ALA A 33 -1.74 -1.94 11.90
C ALA A 33 -3.21 -1.86 12.35
N ARG A 34 -3.74 -0.65 12.54
CA ARG A 34 -5.11 -0.47 13.02
C ARG A 34 -6.14 -0.62 11.92
N TRP A 35 -5.77 -0.33 10.68
CA TRP A 35 -6.71 -0.42 9.55
C TRP A 35 -6.36 -1.52 8.55
N TRP A 36 -5.10 -1.99 8.52
CA TRP A 36 -4.69 -3.05 7.61
C TRP A 36 -5.26 -4.40 8.08
N PRO A 37 -6.05 -5.09 7.25
CA PRO A 37 -6.56 -6.43 7.62
C PRO A 37 -5.46 -7.47 7.43
N LEU A 38 -4.88 -7.93 8.52
CA LEU A 38 -3.73 -8.85 8.48
C LEU A 38 -4.02 -10.16 7.75
N SER A 39 -5.30 -10.58 7.69
CA SER A 39 -5.70 -11.78 6.95
C SER A 39 -5.56 -11.63 5.44
N GLN A 40 -5.42 -10.41 4.91
CA GLN A 40 -5.34 -10.15 3.48
C GLN A 40 -3.95 -10.38 2.90
N THR A 41 -2.91 -10.13 3.68
CA THR A 41 -1.54 -10.18 3.17
C THR A 41 -0.60 -10.66 4.27
N HIS A 42 -0.04 -11.84 4.10
CA HIS A 42 1.02 -12.33 4.98
C HIS A 42 1.92 -13.29 4.19
N THR A 43 3.19 -13.33 4.54
CA THR A 43 4.21 -14.08 3.82
C THR A 43 4.97 -15.06 4.71
N GLY A 44 4.63 -15.10 5.97
CA GLY A 44 5.26 -15.99 6.95
C GLY A 44 4.21 -16.65 7.84
N PRO A 45 4.57 -17.01 9.08
CA PRO A 45 3.59 -17.46 10.07
C PRO A 45 2.50 -16.41 10.25
N ASP A 46 1.32 -16.82 10.70
CA ASP A 46 0.19 -15.90 10.83
C ASP A 46 0.60 -14.64 11.59
N PRO A 47 0.45 -13.45 10.98
CA PRO A 47 0.89 -12.22 11.59
C PRO A 47 -0.09 -11.73 12.66
N VAL A 48 0.46 -11.07 13.67
CA VAL A 48 -0.32 -10.41 14.72
C VAL A 48 -0.18 -8.90 14.66
N ASP A 49 0.76 -8.39 13.85
CA ASP A 49 1.03 -6.95 13.74
C ASP A 49 1.69 -6.64 12.41
N CYS A 50 1.65 -5.37 12.02
CA CYS A 50 2.38 -4.87 10.87
C CYS A 50 2.72 -3.39 11.11
N ALA A 51 3.69 -2.87 10.37
CA ALA A 51 4.12 -1.48 10.54
C ALA A 51 4.81 -0.94 9.30
N ILE A 52 4.79 0.38 9.18
CA ILE A 52 5.63 1.14 8.24
C ILE A 52 6.58 1.96 9.12
N GLU A 53 7.89 1.71 9.00
CA GLU A 53 8.87 2.51 9.72
C GLU A 53 8.92 3.92 9.13
N PRO A 54 8.80 4.98 9.95
CA PRO A 54 8.54 6.33 9.46
C PRO A 54 9.80 7.08 9.05
N ARG A 55 10.51 6.56 8.04
CA ARG A 55 11.72 7.17 7.52
C ARG A 55 12.09 6.58 6.17
N LEU A 56 12.87 7.32 5.40
CA LEU A 56 13.51 6.81 4.19
C LEU A 56 14.38 5.61 4.56
N GLY A 57 14.26 4.53 3.81
CA GLY A 57 14.98 3.27 4.08
C GLY A 57 14.34 2.40 5.14
N GLY A 58 13.25 2.86 5.76
CA GLY A 58 12.50 2.06 6.72
C GLY A 58 11.81 0.87 6.06
N ARG A 59 11.40 -0.09 6.87
CA ARG A 59 10.73 -1.29 6.37
C ARG A 59 9.22 -1.14 6.43
N VAL A 60 8.54 -1.82 5.50
CA VAL A 60 7.12 -2.16 5.62
C VAL A 60 7.10 -3.65 5.91
N PHE A 61 6.57 -4.08 7.04
CA PHE A 61 6.74 -5.46 7.48
C PHE A 61 5.60 -5.96 8.34
N GLU A 62 5.53 -7.29 8.47
CA GLU A 62 4.63 -7.98 9.40
C GLU A 62 5.42 -8.64 10.52
N ARG A 63 4.75 -8.87 11.66
CA ARG A 63 5.33 -9.57 12.81
C ARG A 63 4.39 -10.69 13.24
N ALA A 64 4.95 -11.88 13.42
CA ALA A 64 4.22 -13.03 13.94
C ALA A 64 4.26 -13.05 15.48
N ALA A 65 3.41 -13.90 16.10
CA ALA A 65 3.31 -14.00 17.56
C ALA A 65 4.63 -14.40 18.22
N ASP A 66 5.50 -15.14 17.52
CA ASP A 66 6.81 -15.56 18.02
C ASP A 66 7.88 -14.47 17.86
N GLY A 67 7.52 -13.28 17.35
CA GLY A 67 8.42 -12.17 17.13
C GLY A 67 9.10 -12.16 15.78
N ARG A 68 8.89 -13.17 14.94
CA ARG A 68 9.49 -13.26 13.62
C ARG A 68 8.92 -12.18 12.72
N GLU A 69 9.80 -11.44 12.03
CA GLU A 69 9.39 -10.35 11.13
C GLU A 69 9.65 -10.71 9.68
N THR A 70 8.73 -10.33 8.81
CA THR A 70 8.85 -10.55 7.37
C THR A 70 8.61 -9.23 6.66
N ALA A 71 9.57 -8.79 5.85
CA ALA A 71 9.46 -7.53 5.13
C ALA A 71 8.51 -7.66 3.93
N TRP A 72 7.66 -6.65 3.73
CA TRP A 72 6.84 -6.50 2.53
C TRP A 72 7.49 -5.53 1.54
N GLY A 73 8.35 -4.64 2.02
CA GLY A 73 9.01 -3.65 1.20
C GLY A 73 9.85 -2.69 2.02
N THR A 74 10.35 -1.66 1.31
CA THR A 74 11.22 -0.63 1.88
C THR A 74 10.67 0.74 1.52
N VAL A 75 10.71 1.69 2.46
CA VAL A 75 10.28 3.07 2.21
C VAL A 75 11.30 3.75 1.31
N LEU A 76 10.84 4.19 0.14
CA LEU A 76 11.68 4.82 -0.89
C LEU A 76 11.52 6.34 -0.94
N ALA A 77 10.40 6.87 -0.43
CA ALA A 77 10.18 8.30 -0.25
C ALA A 77 9.29 8.49 0.97
N TYR A 78 9.68 9.39 1.84
CA TYR A 78 8.93 9.72 3.05
C TYR A 78 8.85 11.24 3.15
N ASP A 79 7.73 11.79 2.70
CA ASP A 79 7.53 13.24 2.59
C ASP A 79 6.17 13.64 3.17
N PRO A 80 6.01 13.60 4.51
CA PRO A 80 4.75 13.98 5.13
C PRO A 80 4.52 15.49 4.99
N PRO A 81 3.30 15.95 4.79
CA PRO A 81 2.08 15.15 4.68
C PRO A 81 1.67 14.84 3.24
N HIS A 82 2.60 14.90 2.28
CA HIS A 82 2.29 14.90 0.86
C HIS A 82 2.38 13.54 0.20
N ARG A 83 3.40 12.74 0.53
CA ARG A 83 3.73 11.57 -0.28
C ARG A 83 4.47 10.51 0.51
N LEU A 84 4.11 9.25 0.26
CA LEU A 84 4.78 8.07 0.79
C LEU A 84 4.96 7.09 -0.37
N VAL A 85 6.17 6.58 -0.57
CA VAL A 85 6.43 5.54 -1.57
C VAL A 85 7.17 4.40 -0.90
N PHE A 86 6.73 3.17 -1.16
CA PHE A 86 7.48 2.01 -0.72
C PHE A 86 7.48 0.93 -1.80
N SER A 87 8.53 0.10 -1.79
CA SER A 87 8.59 -1.06 -2.67
C SER A 87 7.67 -2.16 -2.12
N TRP A 88 7.32 -3.11 -2.99
CA TRP A 88 6.43 -4.21 -2.63
C TRP A 88 6.97 -5.49 -3.23
N VAL A 89 7.23 -6.48 -2.39
CA VAL A 89 7.83 -7.75 -2.82
C VAL A 89 6.95 -8.97 -2.52
N VAL A 90 5.77 -8.74 -1.92
CA VAL A 90 4.86 -9.81 -1.50
C VAL A 90 4.34 -10.55 -2.74
N GLU A 91 4.44 -11.87 -2.73
CA GLU A 91 4.00 -12.77 -3.80
C GLU A 91 4.77 -12.60 -5.11
N LEU A 92 5.89 -11.88 -5.10
CA LEU A 92 6.70 -11.70 -6.30
C LEU A 92 7.86 -12.68 -6.35
N PRO A 93 8.31 -13.08 -7.56
CA PRO A 93 9.55 -13.84 -7.70
C PRO A 93 10.74 -13.10 -7.08
N ALA A 94 11.71 -13.85 -6.58
CA ALA A 94 12.92 -13.28 -5.97
C ALA A 94 13.59 -12.30 -6.94
N GLY A 95 13.98 -11.14 -6.42
CA GLY A 95 14.66 -10.10 -7.20
C GLY A 95 13.75 -9.12 -7.91
N LEU A 96 12.44 -9.37 -7.91
CA LEU A 96 11.47 -8.41 -8.46
C LEU A 96 10.85 -7.60 -7.34
N GLU A 97 10.58 -6.33 -7.64
CA GLU A 97 9.83 -5.47 -6.72
C GLU A 97 8.93 -4.53 -7.50
N GLN A 98 7.80 -4.20 -6.88
CA GLN A 98 6.86 -3.24 -7.40
C GLN A 98 6.91 -1.97 -6.56
N LEU A 99 6.20 -0.93 -6.99
CA LEU A 99 6.12 0.33 -6.26
C LEU A 99 4.69 0.61 -5.85
N ILE A 100 4.53 1.09 -4.62
CA ILE A 100 3.25 1.61 -4.13
C ILE A 100 3.49 3.03 -3.72
N GLU A 101 2.75 3.96 -4.34
CA GLU A 101 2.83 5.39 -4.05
C GLU A 101 1.50 5.87 -3.48
N ILE A 102 1.56 6.61 -2.39
CA ILE A 102 0.39 7.22 -1.77
C ILE A 102 0.60 8.72 -1.79
N ARG A 103 -0.35 9.45 -2.41
CA ARG A 103 -0.35 10.91 -2.45
C ARG A 103 -1.53 11.47 -1.67
N PHE A 104 -1.27 12.52 -0.91
CA PHE A 104 -2.26 13.16 -0.04
C PHE A 104 -2.43 14.60 -0.52
N THR A 105 -3.59 14.91 -1.08
CA THR A 105 -3.87 16.23 -1.66
C THR A 105 -4.97 16.92 -0.85
N PRO A 106 -4.75 18.16 -0.38
CA PRO A 106 -5.79 18.85 0.37
C PRO A 106 -6.99 19.17 -0.49
N GLU A 107 -8.16 19.02 0.12
CA GLU A 107 -9.45 19.37 -0.48
C GLU A 107 -10.18 20.32 0.48
N ASP A 108 -11.30 20.91 0.03
CA ASP A 108 -12.05 21.88 0.82
C ASP A 108 -12.44 21.34 2.21
N ARG A 109 -12.77 20.06 2.31
CA ARG A 109 -13.26 19.47 3.54
C ARG A 109 -12.50 18.21 3.95
N GLY A 110 -11.26 18.08 3.53
CA GLY A 110 -10.49 16.91 3.87
C GLY A 110 -9.30 16.70 2.97
N THR A 111 -9.11 15.46 2.58
CA THR A 111 -7.95 15.04 1.79
C THR A 111 -8.36 14.01 0.76
N THR A 112 -7.89 14.19 -0.48
CA THR A 112 -7.92 13.12 -1.47
C THR A 112 -6.65 12.30 -1.30
N VAL A 113 -6.82 10.99 -1.10
CA VAL A 113 -5.70 10.06 -0.94
C VAL A 113 -5.72 9.14 -2.15
N GLU A 114 -4.61 9.17 -2.93
CA GLU A 114 -4.49 8.37 -4.14
C GLU A 114 -3.39 7.33 -3.97
N LEU A 115 -3.73 6.06 -4.20
CA LEU A 115 -2.80 4.95 -4.19
C LEU A 115 -2.54 4.50 -5.61
N THR A 116 -1.25 4.36 -5.98
CA THR A 116 -0.83 3.82 -7.27
C THR A 116 0.09 2.64 -7.03
N HIS A 117 -0.26 1.48 -7.57
CA HIS A 117 0.54 0.26 -7.50
C HIS A 117 0.99 -0.11 -8.91
N SER A 118 2.29 -0.01 -9.16
CA SER A 118 2.89 -0.15 -10.49
C SER A 118 3.93 -1.25 -10.53
N GLY A 119 4.39 -1.59 -11.75
CA GLY A 119 5.43 -2.60 -11.95
C GLY A 119 4.88 -3.96 -12.35
N TRP A 120 3.68 -4.01 -12.89
CA TRP A 120 3.01 -5.27 -13.27
C TRP A 120 3.64 -5.94 -14.48
N GLU A 121 4.17 -5.17 -15.43
CA GLU A 121 4.76 -5.66 -16.66
C GLU A 121 5.95 -6.61 -16.42
N GLN A 122 6.62 -6.51 -15.28
CA GLN A 122 7.74 -7.39 -14.90
C GLN A 122 7.32 -8.84 -14.77
N LEU A 123 6.03 -9.10 -14.55
CA LEU A 123 5.53 -10.45 -14.28
C LEU A 123 5.19 -11.21 -15.55
N GLY A 124 5.29 -10.58 -16.71
CA GLY A 124 4.98 -11.24 -17.98
C GLY A 124 3.57 -11.81 -18.00
N ASP A 125 3.45 -13.10 -18.28
CA ASP A 125 2.14 -13.77 -18.40
C ASP A 125 1.34 -13.82 -17.10
N ALA A 126 1.99 -13.74 -15.95
CA ALA A 126 1.33 -13.74 -14.65
C ALA A 126 0.74 -12.39 -14.27
N ALA A 127 1.09 -11.32 -15.00
CA ALA A 127 0.71 -9.95 -14.64
C ALA A 127 -0.79 -9.73 -14.54
N ALA A 128 -1.54 -10.16 -15.53
CA ALA A 128 -2.99 -9.90 -15.58
C ALA A 128 -3.73 -10.52 -14.42
N SER A 129 -3.43 -11.76 -14.10
CA SER A 129 -4.10 -12.50 -13.03
C SER A 129 -3.79 -11.94 -11.65
N LEU A 130 -2.52 -11.66 -11.38
CA LEU A 130 -2.11 -11.11 -10.09
C LEU A 130 -2.62 -9.67 -9.93
N ARG A 131 -2.55 -8.87 -10.99
CA ARG A 131 -3.06 -7.51 -10.96
C ARG A 131 -4.55 -7.47 -10.64
N GLU A 132 -5.34 -8.35 -11.26
CA GLU A 132 -6.78 -8.42 -10.99
C GLU A 132 -7.06 -8.74 -9.52
N ARG A 133 -6.31 -9.66 -8.94
CA ARG A 133 -6.45 -10.03 -7.54
C ARG A 133 -6.10 -8.85 -6.62
N TYR A 134 -5.02 -8.13 -6.92
CA TYR A 134 -4.63 -6.94 -6.15
C TYR A 134 -5.60 -5.78 -6.35
N ASP A 135 -6.16 -5.63 -7.55
CA ASP A 135 -7.17 -4.60 -7.80
C ASP A 135 -8.37 -4.78 -6.87
N ARG A 136 -8.85 -6.00 -6.73
CA ARG A 136 -9.91 -6.32 -5.78
C ARG A 136 -9.47 -6.16 -4.33
N GLY A 137 -8.25 -6.59 -4.04
CA GLY A 137 -7.67 -6.49 -2.70
C GLY A 137 -7.57 -5.04 -2.23
N TRP A 138 -7.10 -4.14 -3.09
CA TRP A 138 -7.04 -2.72 -2.74
C TRP A 138 -8.43 -2.11 -2.56
N GLY A 139 -9.44 -2.61 -3.24
CA GLY A 139 -10.82 -2.22 -2.98
C GLY A 139 -11.22 -2.50 -1.54
N THR A 140 -10.91 -3.68 -1.03
CA THR A 140 -11.19 -4.04 0.37
C THR A 140 -10.28 -3.29 1.35
N VAL A 141 -8.98 -3.29 1.11
CA VAL A 141 -7.98 -2.80 2.05
C VAL A 141 -7.96 -1.27 2.10
N PHE A 142 -7.93 -0.63 0.95
CA PHE A 142 -7.75 0.82 0.86
C PHE A 142 -9.08 1.56 0.76
N GLU A 143 -9.90 1.22 -0.21
CA GLU A 143 -11.15 1.94 -0.44
C GLU A 143 -12.15 1.72 0.69
N HIS A 144 -12.09 0.58 1.35
CA HIS A 144 -12.98 0.27 2.47
C HIS A 144 -12.29 0.46 3.83
N HIS A 145 -11.29 -0.36 4.15
CA HIS A 145 -10.70 -0.34 5.51
C HIS A 145 -10.01 0.98 5.85
N PHE A 146 -9.14 1.48 4.98
CA PHE A 146 -8.46 2.74 5.26
C PHE A 146 -9.44 3.91 5.29
N ALA A 147 -10.30 4.02 4.28
CA ALA A 147 -11.24 5.14 4.18
C ALA A 147 -12.18 5.20 5.39
N ASP A 148 -12.71 4.04 5.81
CA ASP A 148 -13.58 3.98 6.98
C ASP A 148 -12.84 4.37 8.25
N TYR A 149 -11.61 3.88 8.42
CA TYR A 149 -10.80 4.22 9.58
C TYR A 149 -10.51 5.71 9.65
N ALA A 150 -10.07 6.30 8.53
CA ALA A 150 -9.76 7.72 8.48
C ALA A 150 -11.00 8.58 8.72
N ASN A 151 -12.13 8.21 8.13
CA ASN A 151 -13.37 8.96 8.31
C ASN A 151 -13.94 8.85 9.73
N SER A 152 -13.72 7.74 10.42
CA SER A 152 -14.13 7.61 11.80
C SER A 152 -13.33 8.52 12.74
N ALA A 153 -12.11 8.88 12.36
CA ALA A 153 -11.27 9.81 13.12
C ALA A 153 -11.70 11.28 12.94
N ALA A 154 -12.60 11.56 12.00
CA ALA A 154 -13.04 12.92 11.69
C ALA A 154 -14.11 13.46 12.68
N THR A 155 -14.58 12.65 13.61
CA THR A 155 -15.61 13.03 14.58
C THR A 155 -15.04 13.74 15.79
#